data_58b7eeb4715ac7dda04aef744ded1218
#
_entry.id   58b7eeb4715ac7dda04aef744ded1218
#
_cell.length_a   1.000
_cell.length_b   1.000
_cell.length_c   1.000
_cell.angle_alpha   90.00
_cell.angle_beta   90.00
_cell.angle_gamma   90.00
#
_symmetry.space_group_name_H-M   'P 1'
#
loop_
_entity.id
_entity.type
_entity.pdbx_description
1 polymer ?
#
loop_
_entity_poly.entity_id
_entity_poly.type
_entity_poly.pdbx_seq_one_letter_code
_entity_poly.pdbx_strand_id
1 'polypeptide(L)'
;MERTLTQQSPGNKFRAAVREEKPLQIAGAINAYAARMAEATGFRALYLSGGGVAANSLGIPDLGISTMDDVLIDVRRITDASSLPLLVDIDTGWGGAFNIARTIRAMIKAGAAAVHIEDQVGAKRCGHRPGKELVAAEEMADRIKAAVDARSDESFVLMARTDALANEGLDAAIERAQAYVAAGADMIFAEAVTELPMYAKFGKAVGVPILANITEFGKTPLWTRDELAGAGVDMILYCCAAYRAMNAAALKVYEAIRSEGTQKHVIPLMQTREELYKHLDYHAYEEKLDALFTKDKSAQ
;
A
#
# COMPACT_ATOMS: atom_id res chain seq x y z
N MET A 1 -27.65 -19.28 -20.70
CA MET A 1 -27.40 -19.44 -19.25
C MET A 1 -25.98 -18.94 -19.01
N GLU A 2 -25.81 -17.61 -18.87
CA GLU A 2 -24.53 -16.97 -18.60
C GLU A 2 -24.08 -17.35 -17.19
N ARG A 3 -22.92 -17.99 -17.08
CA ARG A 3 -22.23 -18.13 -15.81
C ARG A 3 -21.78 -16.73 -15.39
N THR A 4 -22.52 -16.12 -14.50
CA THR A 4 -22.02 -14.98 -13.73
C THR A 4 -20.82 -15.49 -12.95
N LEU A 5 -19.62 -15.21 -13.46
CA LEU A 5 -18.39 -15.34 -12.68
C LEU A 5 -18.58 -14.36 -11.53
N THR A 6 -18.89 -14.87 -10.34
CA THR A 6 -18.90 -14.06 -9.12
C THR A 6 -17.48 -13.53 -8.94
N GLN A 7 -17.28 -12.28 -9.31
CA GLN A 7 -15.99 -11.61 -9.18
C GLN A 7 -15.67 -11.59 -7.68
N GLN A 8 -14.56 -12.25 -7.32
CA GLN A 8 -14.12 -12.31 -5.94
C GLN A 8 -13.88 -10.89 -5.41
N SER A 9 -14.41 -10.55 -4.23
CA SER A 9 -14.24 -9.22 -3.65
C SER A 9 -12.76 -8.87 -3.45
N PRO A 10 -12.36 -7.59 -3.48
CA PRO A 10 -10.98 -7.17 -3.26
C PRO A 10 -10.38 -7.74 -1.98
N GLY A 11 -11.12 -7.71 -0.86
CA GLY A 11 -10.69 -8.26 0.42
C GLY A 11 -10.42 -9.76 0.36
N ASN A 12 -11.29 -10.54 -0.31
CA ASN A 12 -11.07 -11.97 -0.51
C ASN A 12 -9.82 -12.26 -1.35
N LYS A 13 -9.54 -11.45 -2.39
CA LYS A 13 -8.30 -11.55 -3.17
C LYS A 13 -7.07 -11.32 -2.29
N PHE A 14 -7.09 -10.29 -1.41
CA PHE A 14 -5.99 -10.01 -0.50
C PHE A 14 -5.75 -11.17 0.47
N ARG A 15 -6.80 -11.65 1.12
CA ARG A 15 -6.72 -12.80 2.04
C ARG A 15 -6.24 -14.07 1.34
N ALA A 16 -6.63 -14.30 0.09
CA ALA A 16 -6.14 -15.40 -0.73
C ALA A 16 -4.65 -15.25 -1.02
N ALA A 17 -4.19 -14.07 -1.44
CA ALA A 17 -2.78 -13.80 -1.71
C ALA A 17 -1.91 -14.08 -0.49
N VAL A 18 -2.32 -13.63 0.71
CA VAL A 18 -1.60 -13.89 1.99
C VAL A 18 -1.52 -15.39 2.33
N ARG A 19 -2.55 -16.18 1.96
CA ARG A 19 -2.51 -17.64 2.21
C ARG A 19 -1.64 -18.40 1.22
N GLU A 20 -1.62 -17.96 -0.02
CA GLU A 20 -1.02 -18.68 -1.15
C GLU A 20 0.46 -18.33 -1.37
N GLU A 21 0.88 -17.13 -1.00
CA GLU A 21 2.28 -16.70 -1.06
C GLU A 21 2.80 -16.38 0.35
N LYS A 22 3.85 -17.09 0.79
CA LYS A 22 4.39 -16.95 2.16
C LYS A 22 5.88 -16.74 2.15
N PRO A 23 6.33 -15.57 2.60
CA PRO A 23 5.55 -14.36 2.84
C PRO A 23 5.08 -13.70 1.54
N LEU A 24 3.90 -13.09 1.56
CA LEU A 24 3.38 -12.31 0.44
C LEU A 24 4.23 -11.06 0.22
N GLN A 25 4.75 -10.87 -0.99
CA GLN A 25 5.44 -9.65 -1.36
C GLN A 25 4.44 -8.59 -1.86
N ILE A 26 4.42 -7.41 -1.21
CA ILE A 26 3.50 -6.32 -1.52
C ILE A 26 4.30 -5.15 -2.12
N ALA A 27 3.96 -4.74 -3.34
CA ALA A 27 4.63 -3.64 -4.03
C ALA A 27 3.97 -2.29 -3.73
N GLY A 28 4.78 -1.30 -3.34
CA GLY A 28 4.36 0.10 -3.29
C GLY A 28 4.14 0.66 -4.69
N ALA A 29 2.93 1.18 -4.96
CA ALA A 29 2.53 1.81 -6.21
C ALA A 29 1.88 3.17 -5.91
N ILE A 30 2.46 4.26 -6.43
CA ILE A 30 1.99 5.63 -6.19
C ILE A 30 1.01 6.15 -7.25
N ASN A 31 0.82 5.43 -8.33
CA ASN A 31 -0.11 5.77 -9.40
C ASN A 31 -0.53 4.52 -10.20
N ALA A 32 -1.48 4.70 -11.09
CA ALA A 32 -2.04 3.65 -11.93
C ALA A 32 -0.99 2.92 -12.78
N TYR A 33 -0.03 3.65 -13.37
CA TYR A 33 1.00 3.05 -14.22
C TYR A 33 1.99 2.21 -13.41
N ALA A 34 2.40 2.68 -12.22
CA ALA A 34 3.22 1.90 -11.29
C ALA A 34 2.52 0.59 -10.87
N ALA A 35 1.20 0.64 -10.65
CA ALA A 35 0.40 -0.54 -10.35
C ALA A 35 0.43 -1.58 -11.49
N ARG A 36 0.26 -1.13 -12.75
CA ARG A 36 0.36 -2.02 -13.93
C ARG A 36 1.75 -2.64 -14.08
N MET A 37 2.81 -1.87 -13.84
CA MET A 37 4.18 -2.40 -13.87
C MET A 37 4.40 -3.47 -12.79
N ALA A 38 3.94 -3.23 -11.57
CA ALA A 38 4.03 -4.21 -10.48
C ALA A 38 3.24 -5.49 -10.80
N GLU A 39 2.01 -5.38 -11.33
CA GLU A 39 1.20 -6.52 -11.77
C GLU A 39 1.92 -7.32 -12.87
N ALA A 40 2.50 -6.64 -13.86
CA ALA A 40 3.24 -7.28 -14.95
C ALA A 40 4.52 -8.00 -14.51
N THR A 41 5.08 -7.64 -13.36
CA THR A 41 6.25 -8.33 -12.76
C THR A 41 5.88 -9.49 -11.84
N GLY A 42 4.58 -9.78 -11.66
CA GLY A 42 4.08 -10.93 -10.93
C GLY A 42 3.79 -10.68 -9.44
N PHE A 43 3.80 -9.44 -8.97
CA PHE A 43 3.27 -9.14 -7.63
C PHE A 43 1.78 -9.52 -7.53
N ARG A 44 1.36 -9.93 -6.34
CA ARG A 44 -0.01 -10.39 -6.09
C ARG A 44 -0.82 -9.44 -5.20
N ALA A 45 -0.18 -8.40 -4.69
CA ALA A 45 -0.82 -7.32 -3.94
C ALA A 45 -0.05 -6.01 -4.11
N LEU A 46 -0.77 -4.90 -3.99
CA LEU A 46 -0.26 -3.54 -4.10
C LEU A 46 -0.44 -2.79 -2.78
N TYR A 47 0.33 -1.72 -2.62
CA TYR A 47 0.25 -0.81 -1.50
C TYR A 47 0.27 0.64 -1.96
N LEU A 48 -0.65 1.45 -1.42
CA LEU A 48 -0.62 2.90 -1.56
C LEU A 48 -0.20 3.55 -0.24
N SER A 49 0.99 4.15 -0.24
CA SER A 49 1.57 4.84 0.91
C SER A 49 0.99 6.24 1.07
N GLY A 50 0.54 6.62 2.27
CA GLY A 50 0.17 8.00 2.59
C GLY A 50 1.34 8.97 2.39
N GLY A 51 2.54 8.60 2.84
CA GLY A 51 3.76 9.36 2.55
C GLY A 51 4.13 9.41 1.06
N GLY A 52 3.81 8.36 0.30
CA GLY A 52 3.94 8.32 -1.16
C GLY A 52 3.01 9.32 -1.84
N VAL A 53 1.74 9.39 -1.44
CA VAL A 53 0.76 10.39 -1.92
C VAL A 53 1.20 11.80 -1.55
N ALA A 54 1.58 12.05 -0.29
CA ALA A 54 2.06 13.34 0.15
C ALA A 54 3.22 13.85 -0.72
N ALA A 55 4.24 13.00 -0.93
CA ALA A 55 5.44 13.38 -1.67
C ALA A 55 5.23 13.52 -3.18
N ASN A 56 4.54 12.56 -3.82
CA ASN A 56 4.50 12.46 -5.28
C ASN A 56 3.24 13.04 -5.91
N SER A 57 2.09 12.99 -5.23
CA SER A 57 0.84 13.56 -5.75
C SER A 57 0.66 15.02 -5.33
N LEU A 58 1.10 15.38 -4.12
CA LEU A 58 0.89 16.71 -3.54
C LEU A 58 2.16 17.55 -3.44
N GLY A 59 3.36 16.96 -3.46
CA GLY A 59 4.64 17.67 -3.30
C GLY A 59 4.85 18.25 -1.88
N ILE A 60 4.30 17.59 -0.86
CA ILE A 60 4.37 18.02 0.55
C ILE A 60 5.01 16.95 1.43
N PRO A 61 5.51 17.30 2.63
CA PRO A 61 6.07 16.32 3.56
C PRO A 61 4.99 15.44 4.19
N ASP A 62 5.37 14.20 4.55
CA ASP A 62 4.54 13.22 5.25
C ASP A 62 4.41 13.55 6.75
N LEU A 63 3.49 14.46 7.08
CA LEU A 63 3.25 15.00 8.42
C LEU A 63 1.75 15.08 8.77
N GLY A 64 0.92 14.21 8.20
CA GLY A 64 -0.52 14.22 8.42
C GLY A 64 -1.24 15.41 7.77
N ILE A 65 -0.66 15.98 6.69
CA ILE A 65 -1.24 17.13 5.97
C ILE A 65 -2.24 16.67 4.91
N SER A 66 -1.99 15.50 4.30
CA SER A 66 -2.89 14.91 3.29
C SER A 66 -4.24 14.56 3.90
N THR A 67 -5.29 14.68 3.08
CA THR A 67 -6.66 14.36 3.46
C THR A 67 -7.08 12.99 2.92
N MET A 68 -8.19 12.46 3.43
CA MET A 68 -8.81 11.26 2.87
C MET A 68 -9.09 11.40 1.36
N ASP A 69 -9.57 12.57 0.92
CA ASP A 69 -9.94 12.79 -0.47
C ASP A 69 -8.72 12.81 -1.40
N ASP A 70 -7.58 13.31 -0.93
CA ASP A 70 -6.31 13.25 -1.67
C ASP A 70 -5.90 11.79 -1.93
N VAL A 71 -5.95 10.95 -0.90
CA VAL A 71 -5.61 9.52 -1.02
C VAL A 71 -6.63 8.78 -1.90
N LEU A 72 -7.93 9.06 -1.76
CA LEU A 72 -8.98 8.41 -2.54
C LEU A 72 -8.86 8.64 -4.05
N ILE A 73 -8.28 9.76 -4.49
CA ILE A 73 -8.02 10.00 -5.91
C ILE A 73 -7.10 8.92 -6.48
N ASP A 74 -5.99 8.66 -5.81
CA ASP A 74 -5.02 7.66 -6.26
C ASP A 74 -5.52 6.21 -6.03
N VAL A 75 -6.27 5.94 -4.95
CA VAL A 75 -6.95 4.65 -4.76
C VAL A 75 -7.80 4.29 -5.97
N ARG A 76 -8.71 5.19 -6.41
CA ARG A 76 -9.59 4.94 -7.56
C ARG A 76 -8.80 4.70 -8.85
N ARG A 77 -7.77 5.50 -9.12
CA ARG A 77 -6.92 5.35 -10.30
C ARG A 77 -6.20 4.00 -10.33
N ILE A 78 -5.70 3.55 -9.19
CA ILE A 78 -4.99 2.28 -9.06
C ILE A 78 -5.95 1.10 -9.21
N THR A 79 -7.09 1.12 -8.51
CA THR A 79 -8.07 0.04 -8.55
C THR A 79 -8.79 -0.08 -9.90
N ASP A 80 -8.88 1.01 -10.66
CA ASP A 80 -9.39 0.99 -12.04
C ASP A 80 -8.35 0.40 -13.03
N ALA A 81 -7.05 0.57 -12.75
CA ALA A 81 -5.99 0.20 -13.67
C ALA A 81 -5.42 -1.22 -13.45
N SER A 82 -5.58 -1.78 -12.26
CA SER A 82 -5.03 -3.09 -11.87
C SER A 82 -6.08 -3.95 -11.19
N SER A 83 -6.01 -5.26 -11.45
CA SER A 83 -6.89 -6.26 -10.81
C SER A 83 -6.39 -6.75 -9.46
N LEU A 84 -5.18 -6.34 -9.06
CA LEU A 84 -4.56 -6.75 -7.80
C LEU A 84 -5.23 -6.09 -6.59
N PRO A 85 -5.34 -6.80 -5.47
CA PRO A 85 -5.86 -6.23 -4.23
C PRO A 85 -4.92 -5.14 -3.69
N LEU A 86 -5.50 -4.00 -3.32
CA LEU A 86 -4.78 -2.82 -2.83
C LEU A 86 -4.91 -2.67 -1.32
N LEU A 87 -3.77 -2.63 -0.60
CA LEU A 87 -3.65 -2.18 0.78
C LEU A 87 -3.38 -0.67 0.79
N VAL A 88 -4.15 0.09 1.58
CA VAL A 88 -4.06 1.55 1.64
C VAL A 88 -3.65 2.02 3.03
N ASP A 89 -2.72 2.96 3.09
CA ASP A 89 -2.37 3.73 4.27
C ASP A 89 -3.45 4.78 4.54
N ILE A 90 -4.11 4.72 5.69
CA ILE A 90 -5.11 5.70 6.10
C ILE A 90 -4.64 6.54 7.31
N ASP A 91 -3.33 6.59 7.54
CA ASP A 91 -2.74 7.33 8.67
C ASP A 91 -3.46 6.98 9.99
N THR A 92 -4.00 7.99 10.68
CA THR A 92 -4.80 7.83 11.91
C THR A 92 -6.31 7.82 11.65
N GLY A 93 -6.75 7.72 10.39
CA GLY A 93 -8.17 7.71 9.98
C GLY A 93 -8.79 9.09 9.74
N TRP A 94 -8.00 10.15 9.71
CA TRP A 94 -8.38 11.56 9.45
C TRP A 94 -9.46 12.12 10.39
N GLY A 95 -9.39 11.73 11.68
CA GLY A 95 -10.25 12.28 12.72
C GLY A 95 -10.81 11.24 13.69
N GLY A 96 -11.91 11.58 14.37
CA GLY A 96 -12.55 10.70 15.36
C GLY A 96 -13.36 9.55 14.74
N ALA A 97 -14.07 8.81 15.57
CA ALA A 97 -14.78 7.57 15.20
C ALA A 97 -15.67 7.71 13.94
N PHE A 98 -16.41 8.80 13.79
CA PHE A 98 -17.26 9.01 12.61
C PHE A 98 -16.49 9.33 11.34
N ASN A 99 -15.32 9.97 11.46
CA ASN A 99 -14.41 10.16 10.31
C ASN A 99 -13.80 8.83 9.89
N ILE A 100 -13.33 8.01 10.84
CA ILE A 100 -12.85 6.66 10.59
C ILE A 100 -13.93 5.83 9.88
N ALA A 101 -15.17 5.85 10.37
CA ALA A 101 -16.29 5.16 9.75
C ALA A 101 -16.55 5.63 8.31
N ARG A 102 -16.47 6.95 8.05
CA ARG A 102 -16.57 7.51 6.69
C ARG A 102 -15.42 7.03 5.81
N THR A 103 -14.19 7.02 6.33
CA THR A 103 -12.99 6.57 5.64
C THR A 103 -13.10 5.12 5.21
N ILE A 104 -13.47 4.21 6.11
CA ILE A 104 -13.62 2.78 5.79
C ILE A 104 -14.62 2.55 4.68
N ARG A 105 -15.81 3.17 4.76
CA ARG A 105 -16.83 3.05 3.71
C ARG A 105 -16.36 3.61 2.37
N ALA A 106 -15.64 4.74 2.40
CA ALA A 106 -15.11 5.35 1.19
C ALA A 106 -14.01 4.50 0.53
N MET A 107 -13.12 3.89 1.31
CA MET A 107 -12.07 2.98 0.82
C MET A 107 -12.66 1.70 0.21
N ILE A 108 -13.62 1.06 0.88
CA ILE A 108 -14.35 -0.10 0.33
C ILE A 108 -15.02 0.27 -1.00
N LYS A 109 -15.73 1.40 -1.03
CA LYS A 109 -16.41 1.88 -2.25
C LYS A 109 -15.45 2.20 -3.39
N ALA A 110 -14.24 2.64 -3.07
CA ALA A 110 -13.17 2.90 -4.03
C ALA A 110 -12.43 1.63 -4.50
N GLY A 111 -12.81 0.45 -4.03
CA GLY A 111 -12.23 -0.83 -4.44
C GLY A 111 -10.98 -1.24 -3.68
N ALA A 112 -10.60 -0.57 -2.60
CA ALA A 112 -9.52 -1.02 -1.74
C ALA A 112 -9.86 -2.40 -1.13
N ALA A 113 -8.85 -3.24 -0.98
CA ALA A 113 -8.97 -4.59 -0.39
C ALA A 113 -8.69 -4.58 1.12
N ALA A 114 -7.82 -3.68 1.54
CA ALA A 114 -7.33 -3.58 2.90
C ALA A 114 -6.93 -2.14 3.22
N VAL A 115 -6.96 -1.80 4.49
CA VAL A 115 -6.35 -0.57 5.02
C VAL A 115 -5.50 -0.88 6.23
N HIS A 116 -4.49 -0.04 6.50
CA HIS A 116 -3.92 0.01 7.83
C HIS A 116 -4.15 1.38 8.47
N ILE A 117 -4.39 1.35 9.78
CA ILE A 117 -4.55 2.52 10.65
C ILE A 117 -3.53 2.43 11.78
N GLU A 118 -2.93 3.57 12.18
CA GLU A 118 -1.83 3.59 13.13
C GLU A 118 -2.19 4.23 14.48
N ASP A 119 -1.41 3.87 15.51
CA ASP A 119 -1.59 4.33 16.89
C ASP A 119 -0.87 5.65 17.23
N GLN A 120 -0.45 6.41 16.22
CA GLN A 120 0.09 7.76 16.43
C GLN A 120 -1.01 8.79 16.72
N VAL A 121 -0.61 9.92 17.32
CA VAL A 121 -1.47 11.11 17.40
C VAL A 121 -1.76 11.68 15.99
N GLY A 122 -2.79 12.51 15.85
CA GLY A 122 -3.18 13.06 14.53
C GLY A 122 -2.08 13.87 13.82
N ALA A 123 -1.17 14.51 14.58
CA ALA A 123 0.04 15.16 14.05
C ALA A 123 1.17 14.14 13.89
N LYS A 124 0.91 13.08 13.14
CA LYS A 124 1.80 11.93 12.96
C LYS A 124 3.13 12.27 12.28
N ARG A 125 4.10 11.37 12.43
CA ARG A 125 5.39 11.41 11.71
C ARG A 125 5.64 10.10 11.00
N CYS A 126 6.55 10.10 10.01
CA CYS A 126 7.00 8.86 9.38
C CYS A 126 7.51 7.87 10.44
N GLY A 127 7.11 6.59 10.35
CA GLY A 127 7.40 5.54 11.34
C GLY A 127 8.88 5.30 11.64
N HIS A 128 9.78 5.64 10.71
CA HIS A 128 11.23 5.54 10.88
C HIS A 128 11.89 6.82 11.43
N ARG A 129 11.12 7.89 11.68
CA ARG A 129 11.62 9.16 12.25
C ARG A 129 11.50 9.16 13.79
N PRO A 130 12.39 9.90 14.49
CA PRO A 130 12.28 10.09 15.92
C PRO A 130 11.14 11.06 16.30
N GLY A 131 10.71 11.02 17.56
CA GLY A 131 9.74 11.96 18.12
C GLY A 131 8.30 11.66 17.71
N LYS A 132 7.96 10.39 17.48
CA LYS A 132 6.57 9.93 17.36
C LYS A 132 5.88 10.01 18.70
N GLU A 133 4.64 10.45 18.72
CA GLU A 133 3.76 10.43 19.87
C GLU A 133 2.62 9.45 19.61
N LEU A 134 2.33 8.61 20.60
CA LEU A 134 1.31 7.58 20.51
C LEU A 134 0.09 7.99 21.32
N VAL A 135 -1.07 7.55 20.87
CA VAL A 135 -2.28 7.58 21.69
C VAL A 135 -2.26 6.42 22.67
N ALA A 136 -3.12 6.47 23.71
CA ALA A 136 -3.33 5.34 24.60
C ALA A 136 -3.80 4.10 23.82
N ALA A 137 -3.47 2.91 24.29
CA ALA A 137 -3.85 1.66 23.63
C ALA A 137 -5.37 1.52 23.50
N GLU A 138 -6.11 2.01 24.51
CA GLU A 138 -7.58 2.02 24.55
C GLU A 138 -8.14 2.94 23.46
N GLU A 139 -7.55 4.11 23.22
CA GLU A 139 -7.98 5.02 22.15
C GLU A 139 -7.77 4.36 20.78
N MET A 140 -6.64 3.71 20.55
CA MET A 140 -6.42 3.00 19.30
C MET A 140 -7.38 1.81 19.13
N ALA A 141 -7.65 1.07 20.22
CA ALA A 141 -8.67 0.01 20.20
C ALA A 141 -10.05 0.55 19.80
N ASP A 142 -10.43 1.75 20.28
CA ASP A 142 -11.69 2.39 19.91
C ASP A 142 -11.70 2.87 18.45
N ARG A 143 -10.55 3.33 17.89
CA ARG A 143 -10.41 3.59 16.44
C ARG A 143 -10.66 2.32 15.62
N ILE A 144 -10.12 1.18 16.05
CA ILE A 144 -10.30 -0.12 15.38
C ILE A 144 -11.77 -0.55 15.47
N LYS A 145 -12.42 -0.48 16.64
CA LYS A 145 -13.85 -0.80 16.78
C LYS A 145 -14.72 0.05 15.86
N ALA A 146 -14.43 1.36 15.73
CA ALA A 146 -15.13 2.23 14.81
C ALA A 146 -14.93 1.82 13.34
N ALA A 147 -13.74 1.35 12.98
CA ALA A 147 -13.45 0.84 11.65
C ALA A 147 -14.17 -0.50 11.39
N VAL A 148 -14.19 -1.41 12.37
CA VAL A 148 -14.90 -2.70 12.29
C VAL A 148 -16.40 -2.50 12.12
N ASP A 149 -17.03 -1.63 12.92
CA ASP A 149 -18.45 -1.31 12.84
C ASP A 149 -18.84 -0.72 11.48
N ALA A 150 -17.96 0.08 10.89
CA ALA A 150 -18.19 0.72 9.60
C ALA A 150 -17.98 -0.19 8.39
N ARG A 151 -17.42 -1.39 8.58
CA ARG A 151 -17.05 -2.33 7.52
C ARG A 151 -18.31 -2.92 6.86
N SER A 152 -18.58 -2.52 5.60
CA SER A 152 -19.72 -2.98 4.81
C SER A 152 -19.44 -4.24 3.96
N ASP A 153 -18.18 -4.66 3.88
CA ASP A 153 -17.71 -5.90 3.24
C ASP A 153 -16.90 -6.69 4.28
N GLU A 154 -17.41 -7.83 4.74
CA GLU A 154 -16.76 -8.68 5.76
C GLU A 154 -15.38 -9.18 5.33
N SER A 155 -15.13 -9.28 4.04
CA SER A 155 -13.82 -9.68 3.50
C SER A 155 -12.76 -8.59 3.59
N PHE A 156 -13.16 -7.31 3.66
CA PHE A 156 -12.26 -6.16 3.75
C PHE A 156 -11.34 -6.27 4.97
N VAL A 157 -10.03 -6.08 4.76
CA VAL A 157 -9.03 -6.28 5.80
C VAL A 157 -8.75 -4.98 6.56
N LEU A 158 -8.88 -5.04 7.87
CA LEU A 158 -8.45 -3.99 8.80
C LEU A 158 -7.14 -4.40 9.46
N MET A 159 -6.05 -3.74 9.12
CA MET A 159 -4.73 -3.96 9.69
C MET A 159 -4.44 -2.87 10.71
N ALA A 160 -4.07 -3.25 11.93
CA ALA A 160 -3.60 -2.29 12.92
C ALA A 160 -2.09 -2.15 12.83
N ARG A 161 -1.62 -0.91 12.68
CA ARG A 161 -0.20 -0.59 12.75
C ARG A 161 0.12 -0.07 14.14
N THR A 162 1.20 -0.58 14.74
CA THR A 162 1.77 -0.02 15.95
C THR A 162 3.16 0.54 15.72
N ASP A 163 3.36 1.75 16.17
CA ASP A 163 4.65 2.45 16.17
C ASP A 163 5.33 2.40 17.56
N ALA A 164 4.80 1.60 18.49
CA ALA A 164 5.22 1.57 19.89
C ALA A 164 6.62 0.98 20.10
N LEU A 165 7.10 0.11 19.23
CA LEU A 165 8.39 -0.56 19.41
C LEU A 165 9.54 0.43 19.70
N ALA A 166 9.57 1.54 18.98
CA ALA A 166 10.65 2.53 19.12
C ALA A 166 10.54 3.39 20.40
N ASN A 167 9.34 3.52 20.98
CA ASN A 167 9.07 4.38 22.11
C ASN A 167 8.91 3.61 23.43
N GLU A 168 8.28 2.43 23.38
CA GLU A 168 7.84 1.67 24.55
C GLU A 168 8.52 0.30 24.66
N GLY A 169 9.23 -0.13 23.60
CA GLY A 169 9.89 -1.42 23.53
C GLY A 169 8.98 -2.56 23.03
N LEU A 170 9.59 -3.75 22.91
CA LEU A 170 8.95 -4.89 22.24
C LEU A 170 7.74 -5.44 22.98
N ASP A 171 7.83 -5.59 24.29
CA ASP A 171 6.77 -6.22 25.09
C ASP A 171 5.52 -5.32 25.10
N ALA A 172 5.67 -4.02 25.31
CA ALA A 172 4.57 -3.06 25.24
C ALA A 172 3.95 -3.00 23.83
N ALA A 173 4.77 -3.03 22.78
CA ALA A 173 4.25 -3.07 21.41
C ALA A 173 3.43 -4.34 21.14
N ILE A 174 3.83 -5.49 21.69
CA ILE A 174 3.07 -6.75 21.60
C ILE A 174 1.75 -6.64 22.40
N GLU A 175 1.76 -6.13 23.60
CA GLU A 175 0.53 -5.92 24.41
C GLU A 175 -0.47 -5.03 23.68
N ARG A 176 -0.02 -3.93 23.07
CA ARG A 176 -0.85 -3.07 22.23
C ARG A 176 -1.44 -3.86 21.04
N ALA A 177 -0.60 -4.61 20.30
CA ALA A 177 -1.04 -5.38 19.17
C ALA A 177 -2.09 -6.44 19.54
N GLN A 178 -1.94 -7.10 20.69
CA GLN A 178 -2.95 -8.03 21.24
C GLN A 178 -4.28 -7.31 21.54
N ALA A 179 -4.23 -6.12 22.14
CA ALA A 179 -5.43 -5.33 22.38
C ALA A 179 -6.12 -4.92 21.05
N TYR A 180 -5.34 -4.62 20.00
CA TYR A 180 -5.86 -4.26 18.70
C TYR A 180 -6.52 -5.45 17.99
N VAL A 181 -5.93 -6.64 18.10
CA VAL A 181 -6.56 -7.88 17.62
C VAL A 181 -7.85 -8.16 18.38
N ALA A 182 -7.86 -8.01 19.70
CA ALA A 182 -9.07 -8.16 20.52
C ALA A 182 -10.16 -7.14 20.16
N ALA A 183 -9.78 -5.95 19.67
CA ALA A 183 -10.70 -4.92 19.18
C ALA A 183 -11.24 -5.22 17.75
N GLY A 184 -10.70 -6.24 17.05
CA GLY A 184 -11.17 -6.73 15.77
C GLY A 184 -10.23 -6.43 14.58
N ALA A 185 -8.96 -6.09 14.81
CA ALA A 185 -7.97 -6.02 13.74
C ALA A 185 -7.72 -7.42 13.16
N ASP A 186 -7.73 -7.54 11.83
CA ASP A 186 -7.52 -8.81 11.12
C ASP A 186 -6.03 -9.20 11.03
N MET A 187 -5.14 -8.20 10.98
CA MET A 187 -3.70 -8.35 10.77
C MET A 187 -2.94 -7.24 11.51
N ILE A 188 -1.64 -7.43 11.73
CA ILE A 188 -0.78 -6.47 12.43
C ILE A 188 0.36 -6.00 11.52
N PHE A 189 0.61 -4.69 11.53
CA PHE A 189 1.77 -4.05 10.95
C PHE A 189 2.69 -3.59 12.11
N ALA A 190 3.79 -4.33 12.30
CA ALA A 190 4.78 -4.02 13.33
C ALA A 190 5.85 -3.07 12.74
N GLU A 191 5.77 -1.77 13.09
CA GLU A 191 6.66 -0.76 12.48
C GLU A 191 8.05 -0.75 13.13
N ALA A 192 9.08 -0.51 12.28
CA ALA A 192 10.46 -0.27 12.68
C ALA A 192 11.11 -1.38 13.52
N VAL A 193 10.76 -2.64 13.26
CA VAL A 193 11.42 -3.81 13.86
C VAL A 193 12.87 -3.87 13.41
N THR A 194 13.80 -4.11 14.34
CA THR A 194 15.26 -4.05 14.11
C THR A 194 15.97 -5.39 14.16
N GLU A 195 15.28 -6.45 14.58
CA GLU A 195 15.86 -7.80 14.72
C GLU A 195 14.83 -8.87 14.31
N LEU A 196 15.27 -9.88 13.56
CA LEU A 196 14.40 -11.00 13.12
C LEU A 196 13.69 -11.74 14.27
N PRO A 197 14.35 -12.01 15.43
CA PRO A 197 13.66 -12.66 16.56
C PRO A 197 12.46 -11.86 17.11
N MET A 198 12.44 -10.54 16.93
CA MET A 198 11.30 -9.71 17.35
C MET A 198 10.04 -10.05 16.54
N TYR A 199 10.17 -10.28 15.21
CA TYR A 199 9.03 -10.73 14.40
C TYR A 199 8.49 -12.08 14.86
N ALA A 200 9.38 -13.04 15.15
CA ALA A 200 8.96 -14.35 15.64
C ALA A 200 8.21 -14.25 16.98
N LYS A 201 8.66 -13.37 17.88
CA LYS A 201 7.99 -13.11 19.16
C LYS A 201 6.63 -12.43 18.94
N PHE A 202 6.57 -11.44 18.04
CA PHE A 202 5.34 -10.75 17.67
C PHE A 202 4.29 -11.74 17.12
N GLY A 203 4.63 -12.47 16.05
CA GLY A 203 3.71 -13.40 15.38
C GLY A 203 3.15 -14.48 16.32
N LYS A 204 4.02 -15.04 17.18
CA LYS A 204 3.59 -16.02 18.19
C LYS A 204 2.61 -15.43 19.21
N ALA A 205 2.77 -14.16 19.56
CA ALA A 205 1.97 -13.52 20.60
C ALA A 205 0.60 -13.04 20.09
N VAL A 206 0.53 -12.53 18.84
CA VAL A 206 -0.71 -11.92 18.32
C VAL A 206 -1.64 -12.89 17.62
N GLY A 207 -1.12 -14.01 17.09
CA GLY A 207 -1.93 -15.08 16.50
C GLY A 207 -2.67 -14.71 15.19
N VAL A 208 -2.31 -13.56 14.57
CA VAL A 208 -2.81 -13.11 13.27
C VAL A 208 -1.64 -12.80 12.34
N PRO A 209 -1.85 -12.73 11.01
CA PRO A 209 -0.77 -12.42 10.07
C PRO A 209 -0.08 -11.10 10.39
N ILE A 210 1.27 -11.10 10.28
CA ILE A 210 2.10 -9.91 10.52
C ILE A 210 2.77 -9.43 9.24
N LEU A 211 2.85 -8.10 9.10
CA LEU A 211 3.51 -7.41 7.99
C LEU A 211 4.83 -6.80 8.47
N ALA A 212 5.90 -7.06 7.71
CA ALA A 212 7.20 -6.42 7.85
C ALA A 212 7.37 -5.33 6.77
N ASN A 213 7.63 -4.10 7.19
CA ASN A 213 7.94 -2.99 6.29
C ASN A 213 9.44 -2.92 6.03
N ILE A 214 9.85 -3.29 4.81
CA ILE A 214 11.25 -3.27 4.37
C ILE A 214 11.45 -2.04 3.48
N THR A 215 11.82 -0.94 4.14
CA THR A 215 12.01 0.34 3.45
C THR A 215 13.46 0.81 3.54
N GLU A 216 13.97 1.35 2.42
CA GLU A 216 15.31 1.89 2.33
C GLU A 216 15.47 3.11 3.25
N PHE A 217 16.67 3.27 3.81
CA PHE A 217 17.03 4.38 4.71
C PHE A 217 16.20 4.44 6.00
N GLY A 218 15.51 3.34 6.34
CA GLY A 218 14.76 3.18 7.58
C GLY A 218 15.61 2.59 8.72
N LYS A 219 14.97 2.26 9.84
CA LYS A 219 15.59 1.58 10.98
C LYS A 219 15.67 0.06 10.79
N THR A 220 14.71 -0.51 10.04
CA THR A 220 14.62 -1.94 9.76
C THR A 220 15.68 -2.32 8.75
N PRO A 221 16.54 -3.33 9.02
CA PRO A 221 17.46 -3.86 8.02
C PRO A 221 16.75 -4.42 6.79
N LEU A 222 17.41 -4.39 5.63
CA LEU A 222 16.88 -4.90 4.38
C LEU A 222 17.06 -6.43 4.30
N TRP A 223 16.31 -7.16 5.13
CA TRP A 223 16.32 -8.61 5.11
C TRP A 223 15.71 -9.15 3.82
N THR A 224 16.21 -10.31 3.44
CA THR A 224 15.67 -11.07 2.32
C THR A 224 14.29 -11.68 2.66
N ARG A 225 13.57 -12.08 1.62
CA ARG A 225 12.30 -12.81 1.76
C ARG A 225 12.45 -14.06 2.62
N ASP A 226 13.54 -14.84 2.42
CA ASP A 226 13.74 -16.11 3.10
C ASP A 226 14.08 -15.90 4.58
N GLU A 227 14.85 -14.87 4.94
CA GLU A 227 15.12 -14.48 6.33
C GLU A 227 13.82 -14.10 7.06
N LEU A 228 12.98 -13.31 6.42
CA LEU A 228 11.68 -12.90 6.97
C LEU A 228 10.71 -14.09 7.08
N ALA A 229 10.71 -14.98 6.10
CA ALA A 229 9.95 -16.23 6.17
C ALA A 229 10.37 -17.09 7.37
N GLY A 230 11.69 -17.22 7.60
CA GLY A 230 12.25 -17.92 8.75
C GLY A 230 11.89 -17.29 10.10
N ALA A 231 11.62 -15.99 10.12
CA ALA A 231 11.15 -15.25 11.29
C ALA A 231 9.62 -15.29 11.48
N GLY A 232 8.87 -15.99 10.60
CA GLY A 232 7.42 -16.14 10.71
C GLY A 232 6.63 -14.91 10.24
N VAL A 233 7.21 -14.08 9.38
CA VAL A 233 6.53 -12.94 8.73
C VAL A 233 5.60 -13.47 7.64
N ASP A 234 4.37 -12.97 7.57
CA ASP A 234 3.37 -13.38 6.58
C ASP A 234 3.35 -12.47 5.34
N MET A 235 3.73 -11.21 5.49
CA MET A 235 3.72 -10.20 4.44
C MET A 235 4.96 -9.32 4.50
N ILE A 236 5.53 -9.02 3.34
CA ILE A 236 6.68 -8.11 3.19
C ILE A 236 6.24 -6.92 2.34
N LEU A 237 6.36 -5.73 2.91
CA LEU A 237 6.02 -4.50 2.22
C LEU A 237 7.27 -3.78 1.72
N TYR A 238 7.33 -3.53 0.41
CA TYR A 238 8.31 -2.67 -0.25
C TYR A 238 7.65 -1.33 -0.59
N CYS A 239 7.43 -0.51 0.43
CA CYS A 239 6.54 0.65 0.34
C CYS A 239 7.02 1.76 -0.60
N CYS A 240 8.32 2.02 -0.65
CA CYS A 240 8.88 3.24 -1.27
C CYS A 240 9.87 2.97 -2.41
N ALA A 241 10.37 1.75 -2.57
CA ALA A 241 11.49 1.40 -3.45
C ALA A 241 11.30 1.92 -4.88
N ALA A 242 10.16 1.63 -5.49
CA ALA A 242 9.89 1.97 -6.88
C ALA A 242 9.86 3.50 -7.10
N TYR A 243 9.11 4.25 -6.31
CA TYR A 243 9.00 5.70 -6.54
C TYR A 243 10.29 6.44 -6.19
N ARG A 244 11.09 5.96 -5.21
CA ARG A 244 12.42 6.52 -4.95
C ARG A 244 13.34 6.37 -6.15
N ALA A 245 13.32 5.20 -6.79
CA ALA A 245 14.07 4.96 -8.02
C ALA A 245 13.57 5.85 -9.17
N MET A 246 12.25 5.96 -9.35
CA MET A 246 11.62 6.85 -10.34
C MET A 246 12.04 8.31 -10.14
N ASN A 247 11.97 8.81 -8.91
CA ASN A 247 12.33 10.19 -8.59
C ASN A 247 13.82 10.46 -8.80
N ALA A 248 14.70 9.53 -8.44
CA ALA A 248 16.13 9.66 -8.66
C ALA A 248 16.48 9.67 -10.16
N ALA A 249 15.82 8.84 -10.97
CA ALA A 249 16.01 8.85 -12.42
C ALA A 249 15.47 10.14 -13.05
N ALA A 250 14.28 10.59 -12.65
CA ALA A 250 13.69 11.83 -13.13
C ALA A 250 14.58 13.04 -12.83
N LEU A 251 15.14 13.13 -11.61
CA LEU A 251 16.04 14.22 -11.23
C LEU A 251 17.26 14.27 -12.16
N LYS A 252 17.91 13.13 -12.44
CA LYS A 252 19.05 13.07 -13.37
C LYS A 252 18.67 13.55 -14.78
N VAL A 253 17.47 13.22 -15.25
CA VAL A 253 16.99 13.69 -16.56
C VAL A 253 16.78 15.20 -16.56
N TYR A 254 16.16 15.76 -15.52
CA TYR A 254 15.98 17.21 -15.40
C TYR A 254 17.33 17.98 -15.34
N GLU A 255 18.28 17.47 -14.57
CA GLU A 255 19.62 18.04 -14.45
C GLU A 255 20.37 18.03 -15.80
N ALA A 256 20.32 16.93 -16.54
CA ALA A 256 20.93 16.80 -17.86
C ALA A 256 20.31 17.80 -18.86
N ILE A 257 18.98 17.85 -18.96
CA ILE A 257 18.30 18.79 -19.86
C ILE A 257 18.65 20.23 -19.48
N ARG A 258 18.67 20.56 -18.19
CA ARG A 258 18.91 21.92 -17.72
C ARG A 258 20.36 22.37 -17.97
N SER A 259 21.36 21.50 -17.75
CA SER A 259 22.79 21.82 -17.88
C SER A 259 23.32 21.72 -19.30
N GLU A 260 22.80 20.77 -20.09
CA GLU A 260 23.37 20.42 -21.40
C GLU A 260 22.44 20.74 -22.59
N GLY A 261 21.17 21.10 -22.31
CA GLY A 261 20.18 21.39 -23.35
C GLY A 261 19.73 20.14 -24.13
N THR A 262 20.05 18.93 -23.63
CA THR A 262 19.73 17.66 -24.30
C THR A 262 19.59 16.52 -23.31
N GLN A 263 18.77 15.52 -23.64
CA GLN A 263 18.62 14.28 -22.87
C GLN A 263 19.36 13.08 -23.49
N LYS A 264 20.17 13.26 -24.53
CA LYS A 264 20.74 12.17 -25.33
C LYS A 264 21.46 11.10 -24.53
N HIS A 265 22.28 11.51 -23.55
CA HIS A 265 23.12 10.58 -22.77
C HIS A 265 22.38 9.92 -21.60
N VAL A 266 21.17 10.40 -21.23
CA VAL A 266 20.32 9.80 -20.18
C VAL A 266 19.18 8.93 -20.74
N ILE A 267 19.08 8.75 -22.06
CA ILE A 267 18.13 7.83 -22.69
C ILE A 267 18.16 6.41 -22.05
N PRO A 268 19.32 5.82 -21.71
CA PRO A 268 19.35 4.51 -21.05
C PRO A 268 18.62 4.42 -19.71
N LEU A 269 18.27 5.55 -19.07
CA LEU A 269 17.45 5.58 -17.86
C LEU A 269 15.95 5.56 -18.15
N MET A 270 15.56 5.67 -19.43
CA MET A 270 14.16 5.84 -19.82
C MET A 270 13.58 4.54 -20.31
N GLN A 271 12.32 4.33 -20.02
CA GLN A 271 11.50 3.31 -20.65
C GLN A 271 11.29 3.65 -22.13
N THR A 272 11.39 2.65 -23.01
CA THR A 272 11.08 2.84 -24.42
C THR A 272 9.57 3.03 -24.62
N ARG A 273 9.19 3.59 -25.79
CA ARG A 273 7.77 3.71 -26.17
C ARG A 273 7.10 2.33 -26.29
N GLU A 274 7.82 1.35 -26.78
CA GLU A 274 7.33 -0.02 -26.94
C GLU A 274 7.06 -0.67 -25.56
N GLU A 275 7.96 -0.55 -24.61
CA GLU A 275 7.77 -1.03 -23.25
C GLU A 275 6.57 -0.34 -22.56
N LEU A 276 6.41 0.98 -22.74
CA LEU A 276 5.26 1.72 -22.27
C LEU A 276 3.96 1.17 -22.85
N TYR A 277 3.92 0.98 -24.15
CA TYR A 277 2.74 0.47 -24.89
C TYR A 277 2.37 -0.95 -24.45
N LYS A 278 3.36 -1.81 -24.19
CA LYS A 278 3.13 -3.14 -23.64
C LYS A 278 2.41 -3.12 -22.30
N HIS A 279 2.84 -2.27 -21.37
CA HIS A 279 2.19 -2.15 -20.05
C HIS A 279 0.81 -1.50 -20.11
N LEU A 280 0.52 -0.71 -21.15
CA LEU A 280 -0.77 -0.05 -21.35
C LEU A 280 -1.75 -0.88 -22.20
N ASP A 281 -1.34 -2.03 -22.76
CA ASP A 281 -2.11 -2.78 -23.75
C ASP A 281 -2.50 -1.93 -24.97
N TYR A 282 -1.64 -0.97 -25.36
CA TYR A 282 -1.96 0.06 -26.35
C TYR A 282 -2.48 -0.52 -27.66
N HIS A 283 -1.84 -1.57 -28.19
CA HIS A 283 -2.23 -2.19 -29.46
C HIS A 283 -3.60 -2.87 -29.40
N ALA A 284 -3.98 -3.44 -28.24
CA ALA A 284 -5.31 -4.01 -28.07
C ALA A 284 -6.42 -2.93 -28.15
N TYR A 285 -6.13 -1.70 -27.71
CA TYR A 285 -7.05 -0.58 -27.89
C TYR A 285 -7.18 -0.17 -29.37
N GLU A 286 -6.06 -0.13 -30.14
CA GLU A 286 -6.10 0.16 -31.57
C GLU A 286 -6.87 -0.91 -32.34
N GLU A 287 -6.59 -2.19 -32.13
CA GLU A 287 -7.31 -3.32 -32.72
C GLU A 287 -8.82 -3.27 -32.43
N LYS A 288 -9.16 -2.95 -31.17
CA LYS A 288 -10.57 -2.80 -30.75
C LYS A 288 -11.24 -1.64 -31.49
N LEU A 289 -10.55 -0.51 -31.61
CA LEU A 289 -11.05 0.67 -32.30
C LEU A 289 -11.31 0.35 -33.79
N ASP A 290 -10.35 -0.30 -34.46
CA ASP A 290 -10.47 -0.71 -35.85
C ASP A 290 -11.62 -1.70 -36.06
N ALA A 291 -11.77 -2.68 -35.17
CA ALA A 291 -12.86 -3.65 -35.22
C ALA A 291 -14.24 -2.99 -35.05
N LEU A 292 -14.36 -1.97 -34.19
CA LEU A 292 -15.61 -1.26 -33.97
C LEU A 292 -16.05 -0.40 -35.17
N PHE A 293 -15.11 0.18 -35.91
CA PHE A 293 -15.39 1.12 -37.02
C PHE A 293 -15.15 0.61 -38.43
N THR A 294 -14.62 -0.61 -38.59
CA THR A 294 -14.41 -1.21 -39.94
C THR A 294 -15.73 -1.44 -40.67
N LYS A 295 -16.86 -1.61 -39.96
CA LYS A 295 -18.19 -1.80 -40.57
C LYS A 295 -18.71 -0.57 -41.31
N ASP A 296 -18.30 0.64 -40.92
CA ASP A 296 -18.78 1.89 -41.54
C ASP A 296 -18.06 2.23 -42.85
N LYS A 297 -16.86 1.68 -43.09
CA LYS A 297 -16.11 1.91 -44.32
C LYS A 297 -16.53 1.02 -45.52
N SER A 298 -17.29 -0.04 -45.26
CA SER A 298 -17.80 -0.94 -46.32
C SER A 298 -19.21 -0.56 -46.78
N ALA A 299 -19.82 0.51 -46.25
CA ALA A 299 -21.14 1.00 -46.60
C ALA A 299 -21.12 2.33 -47.38
N GLN A 300 -19.93 2.79 -47.81
CA GLN A 300 -19.75 3.89 -48.75
C GLN A 300 -19.14 3.38 -50.06
#